data_02d8d6c76156060c9dbfb4bad15f475c
#
_entry.id   02d8d6c76156060c9dbfb4bad15f475c
#
_cell.length_a   1.000
_cell.length_b   1.000
_cell.length_c   1.000
_cell.angle_alpha   90.00
_cell.angle_beta   90.00
_cell.angle_gamma   90.00
#
_symmetry.space_group_name_H-M   'P 1'
#
loop_
_entity.id
_entity.type
_entity.pdbx_description
1 polymer ?
#
loop_
_entity_poly.entity_id
_entity_poly.type
_entity_poly.pdbx_seq_one_letter_code
_entity_poly.pdbx_strand_id
1 'polypeptide(L)'
;TGIDSPLVGDLKVYNKIYRFMGVETVGLAPVVKTSEQGEWIGRFVTRKPANNWMNKDFNDSGWKEGKAAFGTMDSEPTAKTQWGEEYIWVRRVFNLDEDLFQKDIYLEYTHDDDAIIYVNGIEVINTGNKAKKNQVVKLPENVVATLKKGENIIAGYCYNRVGNGLLDFGLQVEKDEPRYFEATAKQKSVDVQATQTHYTFTCGNVDLQISFTAPLFMDDLDLMSRPVNYISYQVSSNDGQEHDVELYLEASPAWALNTPLQESESESFETGNIVFLKTGSTSQD
;
A
#
# COMPACT_ATOMS: atom_id res chain seq x y z
N THR A 1 4.16 10.29 -10.51
CA THR A 1 2.92 9.63 -10.06
C THR A 1 3.15 8.13 -10.18
N GLY A 2 3.59 7.50 -9.11
CA GLY A 2 3.62 6.04 -9.04
C GLY A 2 2.18 5.55 -9.09
N ILE A 3 1.87 4.64 -10.01
CA ILE A 3 0.60 3.95 -10.02
C ILE A 3 0.74 2.82 -9.01
N ASP A 4 0.40 3.11 -7.77
CA ASP A 4 0.40 2.12 -6.69
C ASP A 4 -0.90 1.29 -6.66
N SER A 5 -1.71 1.39 -7.74
CA SER A 5 -2.99 0.70 -7.83
C SER A 5 -2.88 -0.41 -8.88
N PRO A 6 -2.78 -1.65 -8.47
CA PRO A 6 -2.60 -2.75 -9.39
C PRO A 6 -3.86 -2.96 -10.24
N LEU A 7 -3.63 -3.19 -11.52
CA LEU A 7 -4.55 -3.90 -12.37
C LEU A 7 -4.28 -5.40 -12.11
N VAL A 8 -5.29 -6.16 -11.78
CA VAL A 8 -5.16 -7.58 -11.50
C VAL A 8 -5.80 -8.39 -12.62
N GLY A 9 -5.11 -9.43 -13.06
CA GLY A 9 -5.61 -10.34 -14.07
C GLY A 9 -5.32 -11.80 -13.74
N ASP A 10 -6.37 -12.60 -13.73
CA ASP A 10 -6.33 -14.03 -13.49
C ASP A 10 -7.01 -14.78 -14.64
N LEU A 11 -6.44 -15.91 -15.03
CA LEU A 11 -7.07 -16.88 -15.89
C LEU A 11 -7.34 -18.18 -15.11
N LYS A 12 -8.58 -18.53 -14.96
CA LYS A 12 -9.00 -19.82 -14.42
C LYS A 12 -9.08 -20.83 -15.57
N VAL A 13 -8.44 -21.96 -15.40
CA VAL A 13 -8.47 -23.11 -16.30
C VAL A 13 -8.99 -24.29 -15.50
N TYR A 14 -10.21 -24.73 -15.75
CA TYR A 14 -10.96 -25.64 -14.87
C TYR A 14 -11.03 -25.10 -13.44
N ASN A 15 -10.37 -25.77 -12.49
CA ASN A 15 -10.36 -25.39 -11.08
C ASN A 15 -9.07 -24.70 -10.64
N LYS A 16 -8.16 -24.38 -11.57
CA LYS A 16 -6.88 -23.78 -11.27
C LYS A 16 -6.79 -22.36 -11.78
N ILE A 17 -6.45 -21.44 -10.89
CA ILE A 17 -6.32 -20.00 -11.19
C ILE A 17 -4.86 -19.67 -11.40
N TYR A 18 -4.57 -18.97 -12.51
CA TYR A 18 -3.26 -18.49 -12.90
C TYR A 18 -3.23 -16.96 -12.90
N ARG A 19 -2.44 -16.34 -12.02
CA ARG A 19 -2.19 -14.89 -12.02
C ARG A 19 -1.27 -14.53 -13.18
N PHE A 20 -1.73 -13.73 -14.15
CA PHE A 20 -0.93 -13.25 -15.26
C PHE A 20 -0.58 -11.75 -15.17
N MET A 21 -1.32 -10.98 -14.37
CA MET A 21 -1.10 -9.54 -14.22
C MET A 21 -1.39 -9.10 -12.79
N GLY A 22 -0.60 -8.13 -12.31
CA GLY A 22 -0.69 -7.60 -10.96
C GLY A 22 0.14 -8.39 -9.95
N VAL A 23 0.46 -7.74 -8.87
CA VAL A 23 1.12 -8.36 -7.73
C VAL A 23 0.06 -8.96 -6.80
N GLU A 24 0.46 -9.96 -6.01
CA GLU A 24 -0.36 -10.43 -4.92
C GLU A 24 -0.54 -9.25 -3.94
N THR A 25 -1.76 -8.75 -3.83
CA THR A 25 -2.09 -7.82 -2.75
C THR A 25 -2.25 -8.63 -1.48
N VAL A 26 -1.25 -8.57 -0.65
CA VAL A 26 -1.32 -9.16 0.68
C VAL A 26 -2.26 -8.32 1.51
N GLY A 27 -3.33 -8.89 2.02
CA GLY A 27 -4.17 -8.24 3.01
C GLY A 27 -3.33 -7.97 4.27
N LEU A 28 -3.30 -6.74 4.76
CA LEU A 28 -2.63 -6.39 6.00
C LEU A 28 -3.65 -6.24 7.13
N ALA A 29 -3.25 -6.62 8.34
CA ALA A 29 -4.02 -6.41 9.56
C ALA A 29 -3.17 -5.65 10.59
N PRO A 30 -3.74 -4.67 11.30
CA PRO A 30 -3.00 -3.93 12.30
C PRO A 30 -2.66 -4.81 13.51
N VAL A 31 -1.37 -4.93 13.80
CA VAL A 31 -0.84 -5.46 15.07
C VAL A 31 -0.67 -4.32 16.06
N VAL A 32 -0.17 -3.19 15.58
CA VAL A 32 -0.03 -1.95 16.32
C VAL A 32 -0.68 -0.84 15.49
N LYS A 33 -1.89 -0.42 15.90
CA LYS A 33 -2.72 0.51 15.14
C LYS A 33 -2.07 1.87 14.96
N THR A 34 -2.18 2.48 13.79
CA THR A 34 -1.95 3.93 13.60
C THR A 34 -3.09 4.72 14.24
N SER A 35 -2.97 6.05 14.31
CA SER A 35 -4.03 6.91 14.88
C SER A 35 -5.33 6.89 14.06
N GLU A 36 -5.26 6.57 12.77
CA GLU A 36 -6.42 6.42 11.90
C GLU A 36 -7.18 5.11 12.16
N GLN A 37 -6.48 4.07 12.62
CA GLN A 37 -7.05 2.75 12.93
C GLN A 37 -7.49 2.63 14.40
N GLY A 38 -7.01 3.48 15.27
CA GLY A 38 -7.38 3.51 16.68
C GLY A 38 -6.52 4.44 17.53
N GLU A 39 -7.04 4.88 18.65
CA GLU A 39 -6.29 5.75 19.57
C GLU A 39 -5.04 5.06 20.12
N TRP A 40 -3.94 5.80 20.19
CA TRP A 40 -2.77 5.39 20.94
C TRP A 40 -2.09 6.60 21.62
N ILE A 41 -1.35 6.33 22.67
CA ILE A 41 -0.63 7.33 23.45
C ILE A 41 0.86 7.06 23.34
N GLY A 42 1.64 8.12 23.10
CA GLY A 42 3.10 8.10 23.13
C GLY A 42 3.65 9.11 24.12
N ARG A 43 4.90 8.92 24.50
CA ARG A 43 5.68 9.93 25.21
C ARG A 43 6.50 10.71 24.24
N PHE A 44 6.58 12.03 24.43
CA PHE A 44 7.26 12.90 23.50
C PHE A 44 8.00 14.06 24.16
N VAL A 45 8.99 14.57 23.44
CA VAL A 45 9.72 15.81 23.75
C VAL A 45 10.02 16.56 22.46
N THR A 46 10.21 17.89 22.59
CA THR A 46 10.59 18.79 21.48
C THR A 46 12.04 19.28 21.58
N ARG A 47 12.75 18.84 22.61
CA ARG A 47 14.19 19.11 22.78
C ARG A 47 14.96 17.82 22.56
N LYS A 48 16.11 17.91 21.89
CA LYS A 48 16.95 16.76 21.56
C LYS A 48 17.27 15.93 22.82
N PRO A 49 16.82 14.67 22.87
CA PRO A 49 17.13 13.76 23.96
C PRO A 49 18.54 13.18 23.86
N ALA A 50 18.93 12.35 24.82
CA ALA A 50 20.18 11.59 24.74
C ALA A 50 20.19 10.64 23.54
N ASN A 51 21.38 10.29 23.03
CA ASN A 51 21.54 9.57 21.77
C ASN A 51 20.95 8.13 21.76
N ASN A 52 20.64 7.56 22.93
CA ASN A 52 20.04 6.24 23.07
C ASN A 52 18.50 6.28 23.26
N TRP A 53 17.87 7.39 22.95
CA TRP A 53 16.43 7.60 23.18
C TRP A 53 15.53 6.59 22.46
N MET A 54 15.98 5.97 21.36
CA MET A 54 15.24 4.97 20.62
C MET A 54 15.30 3.57 21.24
N ASN A 55 16.15 3.36 22.25
CA ASN A 55 16.33 2.05 22.86
C ASN A 55 15.21 1.73 23.86
N LYS A 56 14.92 0.45 24.02
CA LYS A 56 13.86 -0.04 24.90
C LYS A 56 14.08 0.33 26.38
N ASP A 57 15.34 0.29 26.83
CA ASP A 57 15.75 0.56 28.21
C ASP A 57 15.90 2.05 28.54
N PHE A 58 15.64 2.94 27.59
CA PHE A 58 15.72 4.38 27.82
C PHE A 58 14.64 4.86 28.80
N ASN A 59 15.03 5.64 29.78
CA ASN A 59 14.09 6.23 30.73
C ASN A 59 13.45 7.50 30.18
N ASP A 60 12.20 7.42 29.76
CA ASP A 60 11.38 8.51 29.24
C ASP A 60 10.34 9.04 30.24
N SER A 61 10.47 8.71 31.53
CA SER A 61 9.49 9.10 32.55
C SER A 61 9.29 10.61 32.71
N GLY A 62 10.28 11.40 32.29
CA GLY A 62 10.19 12.86 32.27
C GLY A 62 9.59 13.45 30.99
N TRP A 63 9.19 12.63 30.01
CA TRP A 63 8.60 13.08 28.78
C TRP A 63 7.10 13.37 28.96
N LYS A 64 6.55 14.24 28.10
CA LYS A 64 5.11 14.50 28.06
C LYS A 64 4.39 13.33 27.43
N GLU A 65 3.16 13.05 27.85
CA GLU A 65 2.28 12.11 27.16
C GLU A 65 1.35 12.85 26.19
N GLY A 66 1.09 12.22 25.04
CA GLY A 66 0.18 12.75 24.04
C GLY A 66 -0.47 11.67 23.21
N LYS A 67 -1.68 11.98 22.71
CA LYS A 67 -2.40 11.10 21.77
C LYS A 67 -1.89 11.34 20.35
N ALA A 68 -1.70 10.27 19.60
CA ALA A 68 -1.37 10.36 18.17
C ALA A 68 -2.63 10.70 17.30
N ALA A 69 -2.44 11.22 16.08
CA ALA A 69 -1.18 11.62 15.49
C ALA A 69 -0.62 12.87 16.16
N PHE A 70 0.72 13.02 16.10
CA PHE A 70 1.40 14.22 16.54
C PHE A 70 1.56 15.15 15.35
N GLY A 71 1.25 16.46 15.50
CA GLY A 71 1.34 17.42 14.41
C GLY A 71 1.47 18.86 14.87
N THR A 72 1.72 19.76 13.91
CA THR A 72 1.66 21.20 14.15
C THR A 72 0.21 21.70 14.08
N MET A 73 -0.02 22.97 14.41
CA MET A 73 -1.37 23.56 14.42
C MET A 73 -2.06 23.45 13.05
N ASP A 74 -1.30 23.53 11.97
CA ASP A 74 -1.84 23.48 10.60
C ASP A 74 -2.14 22.04 10.11
N SER A 75 -1.85 21.03 10.93
CA SER A 75 -2.07 19.61 10.61
C SER A 75 -3.43 19.08 11.08
N GLU A 76 -4.30 19.95 11.57
CA GLU A 76 -5.68 19.59 11.93
C GLU A 76 -6.50 19.23 10.67
N PRO A 77 -7.49 18.31 10.75
CA PRO A 77 -7.97 17.64 11.99
C PRO A 77 -7.20 16.35 12.36
N THR A 78 -6.18 15.96 11.64
CA THR A 78 -5.49 14.68 11.81
C THR A 78 -4.68 14.61 13.11
N ALA A 79 -4.01 15.72 13.48
CA ALA A 79 -3.21 15.79 14.71
C ALA A 79 -4.09 15.88 15.96
N LYS A 80 -3.79 15.04 16.96
CA LYS A 80 -4.44 15.05 18.28
C LYS A 80 -3.56 15.67 19.36
N THR A 81 -2.24 15.60 19.18
CA THR A 81 -1.27 16.29 20.03
C THR A 81 -0.46 17.24 19.18
N GLN A 82 -0.49 18.51 19.58
CA GLN A 82 0.25 19.55 18.87
C GLN A 82 1.66 19.75 19.46
N TRP A 83 2.65 19.94 18.58
CA TRP A 83 3.96 20.47 18.96
C TRP A 83 4.19 21.82 18.26
N GLY A 84 4.77 22.78 18.97
CA GLY A 84 5.02 24.15 18.47
C GLY A 84 6.46 24.41 18.08
N GLU A 85 7.29 23.39 18.01
CA GLU A 85 8.74 23.48 17.76
C GLU A 85 9.07 22.86 16.40
N GLU A 86 10.33 23.04 15.94
CA GLU A 86 10.78 22.43 14.69
C GLU A 86 10.90 20.90 14.77
N TYR A 87 11.14 20.37 15.98
CA TYR A 87 11.49 18.97 16.18
C TYR A 87 10.56 18.29 17.16
N ILE A 88 10.30 17.01 16.93
CA ILE A 88 9.66 16.13 17.89
C ILE A 88 10.34 14.76 17.93
N TRP A 89 10.45 14.20 19.13
CA TRP A 89 10.83 12.81 19.39
C TRP A 89 9.68 12.16 20.12
N VAL A 90 9.17 11.05 19.57
CA VAL A 90 8.04 10.31 20.10
C VAL A 90 8.46 8.87 20.37
N ARG A 91 8.05 8.34 21.51
CA ARG A 91 8.24 6.95 21.91
C ARG A 91 6.88 6.32 22.18
N ARG A 92 6.65 5.17 21.58
CA ARG A 92 5.45 4.36 21.78
C ARG A 92 5.85 2.98 22.28
N VAL A 93 5.51 2.68 23.52
CA VAL A 93 5.60 1.33 24.07
C VAL A 93 4.33 0.56 23.71
N PHE A 94 4.48 -0.69 23.31
CA PHE A 94 3.37 -1.58 22.99
C PHE A 94 3.70 -3.02 23.39
N ASN A 95 2.67 -3.84 23.61
CA ASN A 95 2.83 -5.23 23.98
C ASN A 95 2.37 -6.14 22.85
N LEU A 96 3.11 -7.22 22.63
CA LEU A 96 2.76 -8.31 21.73
C LEU A 96 2.34 -9.54 22.55
N ASP A 97 1.30 -10.22 22.11
CA ASP A 97 0.82 -11.46 22.72
C ASP A 97 1.67 -12.67 22.35
N GLU A 98 2.42 -12.57 21.23
CA GLU A 98 3.29 -13.62 20.68
C GLU A 98 4.54 -13.03 20.02
N ASP A 99 5.53 -13.88 19.75
CA ASP A 99 6.68 -13.53 18.92
C ASP A 99 6.28 -13.44 17.44
N LEU A 100 6.78 -12.43 16.72
CA LEU A 100 6.43 -12.20 15.31
C LEU A 100 7.53 -12.63 14.31
N PHE A 101 8.57 -13.31 14.76
CA PHE A 101 9.78 -13.58 13.96
C PHE A 101 9.58 -14.42 12.68
N GLN A 102 8.44 -15.10 12.54
CA GLN A 102 8.10 -15.90 11.35
C GLN A 102 7.04 -15.25 10.46
N LYS A 103 6.66 -14.01 10.77
CA LYS A 103 5.63 -13.29 10.02
C LYS A 103 6.23 -12.16 9.20
N ASP A 104 5.62 -11.88 8.07
CA ASP A 104 5.91 -10.68 7.31
C ASP A 104 5.25 -9.48 8.00
N ILE A 105 6.09 -8.60 8.56
CA ILE A 105 5.68 -7.43 9.31
C ILE A 105 6.02 -6.17 8.53
N TYR A 106 5.12 -5.22 8.56
CA TYR A 106 5.25 -3.96 7.85
C TYR A 106 5.12 -2.80 8.84
N LEU A 107 5.94 -1.77 8.66
CA LEU A 107 5.76 -0.47 9.31
C LEU A 107 4.84 0.36 8.43
N GLU A 108 3.72 0.80 9.01
CA GLU A 108 2.85 1.81 8.43
C GLU A 108 3.17 3.15 9.09
N TYR A 109 3.35 4.21 8.29
CA TYR A 109 3.72 5.51 8.81
C TYR A 109 3.24 6.68 7.94
N THR A 110 3.04 7.80 8.61
CA THR A 110 2.75 9.11 8.02
C THR A 110 3.68 10.14 8.63
N HIS A 111 4.29 10.99 7.83
CA HIS A 111 5.15 12.07 8.31
C HIS A 111 5.17 13.29 7.36
N ASP A 112 5.56 14.43 7.95
CA ASP A 112 5.81 15.70 7.27
C ASP A 112 6.74 16.55 8.16
N ASP A 113 7.96 17.00 7.77
CA ASP A 113 8.75 16.78 6.53
C ASP A 113 9.69 15.55 6.61
N ASP A 114 10.79 15.66 7.45
CA ASP A 114 11.79 14.61 7.63
C ASP A 114 11.40 13.67 8.77
N ALA A 115 11.51 12.37 8.58
CA ALA A 115 11.30 11.41 9.65
C ALA A 115 12.37 10.33 9.70
N ILE A 116 12.69 9.90 10.93
CA ILE A 116 13.46 8.69 11.19
C ILE A 116 12.64 7.85 12.17
N ILE A 117 12.37 6.60 11.83
CA ILE A 117 11.60 5.68 12.70
C ILE A 117 12.45 4.45 13.01
N TYR A 118 12.42 4.08 14.27
CA TYR A 118 13.13 2.94 14.85
C TYR A 118 12.13 1.95 15.44
N VAL A 119 12.43 0.66 15.30
CA VAL A 119 11.72 -0.42 15.99
C VAL A 119 12.73 -1.13 16.89
N ASN A 120 12.47 -1.21 18.18
CA ASN A 120 13.36 -1.76 19.20
C ASN A 120 14.82 -1.26 19.09
N GLY A 121 15.00 0.02 18.78
CA GLY A 121 16.31 0.67 18.64
C GLY A 121 17.00 0.51 17.29
N ILE A 122 16.44 -0.24 16.36
CA ILE A 122 16.97 -0.42 14.99
C ILE A 122 16.27 0.55 14.04
N GLU A 123 17.04 1.33 13.28
CA GLU A 123 16.52 2.25 12.26
C GLU A 123 15.83 1.46 11.12
N VAL A 124 14.58 1.83 10.83
CA VAL A 124 13.79 1.20 9.76
C VAL A 124 13.67 2.14 8.57
N ILE A 125 13.39 3.41 8.81
CA ILE A 125 13.29 4.42 7.78
C ILE A 125 14.00 5.70 8.16
N ASN A 126 14.49 6.37 7.10
CA ASN A 126 15.06 7.70 7.15
C ASN A 126 14.70 8.39 5.85
N THR A 127 13.75 9.32 5.89
CA THR A 127 13.04 9.76 4.68
C THR A 127 13.67 10.95 3.99
N GLY A 128 14.48 11.75 4.70
CA GLY A 128 14.85 13.07 4.21
C GLY A 128 13.63 13.99 4.01
N ASN A 129 13.82 15.11 3.33
CA ASN A 129 12.80 16.14 3.14
C ASN A 129 11.71 15.72 2.14
N LYS A 130 10.72 14.96 2.60
CA LYS A 130 9.55 14.54 1.80
C LYS A 130 8.39 14.21 2.72
N ALA A 131 7.26 14.92 2.57
CA ALA A 131 6.01 14.49 3.19
C ALA A 131 5.51 13.19 2.57
N LYS A 132 5.05 12.26 3.40
CA LYS A 132 4.46 10.99 2.97
C LYS A 132 3.31 10.61 3.89
N LYS A 133 2.19 10.17 3.32
CA LYS A 133 1.03 9.66 4.06
C LYS A 133 0.84 8.18 3.80
N ASN A 134 0.47 7.45 4.86
CA ASN A 134 0.06 6.04 4.82
C ASN A 134 1.02 5.15 4.01
N GLN A 135 2.30 5.37 4.22
CA GLN A 135 3.32 4.53 3.60
C GLN A 135 3.46 3.24 4.37
N VAL A 136 3.66 2.16 3.63
CA VAL A 136 3.88 0.83 4.18
C VAL A 136 5.22 0.30 3.68
N VAL A 137 6.06 -0.14 4.60
CA VAL A 137 7.37 -0.72 4.28
C VAL A 137 7.55 -2.03 5.04
N LYS A 138 7.99 -3.08 4.33
CA LYS A 138 8.29 -4.36 4.96
C LYS A 138 9.51 -4.21 5.89
N LEU A 139 9.38 -4.71 7.12
CA LEU A 139 10.48 -4.71 8.07
C LEU A 139 11.58 -5.69 7.65
N PRO A 140 12.86 -5.31 7.77
CA PRO A 140 13.97 -6.24 7.60
C PRO A 140 13.92 -7.39 8.62
N GLU A 141 14.39 -8.57 8.25
CA GLU A 141 14.37 -9.77 9.10
C GLU A 141 15.03 -9.55 10.47
N ASN A 142 16.16 -8.81 10.50
CA ASN A 142 16.86 -8.48 11.75
C ASN A 142 16.03 -7.60 12.69
N VAL A 143 15.11 -6.78 12.17
CA VAL A 143 14.17 -5.98 12.94
C VAL A 143 13.04 -6.87 13.45
N VAL A 144 12.44 -7.67 12.57
CA VAL A 144 11.37 -8.61 12.93
C VAL A 144 11.84 -9.57 14.02
N ALA A 145 13.09 -10.04 13.97
CA ALA A 145 13.69 -10.90 14.98
C ALA A 145 13.74 -10.28 16.40
N THR A 146 13.62 -8.95 16.51
CA THR A 146 13.55 -8.26 17.82
C THR A 146 12.14 -8.13 18.38
N LEU A 147 11.10 -8.36 17.56
CA LEU A 147 9.69 -8.26 17.97
C LEU A 147 9.29 -9.53 18.74
N LYS A 148 9.35 -9.43 20.05
CA LYS A 148 9.11 -10.53 20.97
C LYS A 148 7.82 -10.33 21.74
N LYS A 149 7.25 -11.42 22.22
CA LYS A 149 6.15 -11.39 23.18
C LYS A 149 6.49 -10.46 24.35
N GLY A 150 5.51 -9.67 24.77
CA GLY A 150 5.65 -8.66 25.82
C GLY A 150 5.99 -7.29 25.24
N GLU A 151 6.70 -6.49 26.01
CA GLU A 151 6.98 -5.09 25.71
C GLU A 151 7.93 -4.91 24.53
N ASN A 152 7.57 -4.03 23.61
CA ASN A 152 8.35 -3.56 22.47
C ASN A 152 8.21 -2.05 22.33
N ILE A 153 9.01 -1.42 21.47
CA ILE A 153 8.96 0.02 21.25
C ILE A 153 9.06 0.39 19.76
N ILE A 154 8.27 1.38 19.36
CA ILE A 154 8.51 2.17 18.15
C ILE A 154 8.91 3.58 18.61
N ALA A 155 9.98 4.11 18.04
CA ALA A 155 10.47 5.45 18.34
C ALA A 155 10.59 6.24 17.05
N GLY A 156 9.97 7.42 16.98
CA GLY A 156 9.95 8.28 15.80
C GLY A 156 10.50 9.66 16.09
N TYR A 157 11.31 10.16 15.18
CA TYR A 157 11.77 11.55 15.12
C TYR A 157 11.14 12.21 13.90
N CYS A 158 10.71 13.46 14.05
CA CYS A 158 10.26 14.27 12.92
C CYS A 158 10.85 15.68 13.03
N TYR A 159 11.25 16.23 11.88
CA TYR A 159 11.69 17.60 11.71
C TYR A 159 10.75 18.30 10.73
N ASN A 160 10.03 19.29 11.23
CA ASN A 160 9.20 20.17 10.42
C ASN A 160 10.05 21.37 9.94
N ARG A 161 10.28 21.43 8.65
CA ARG A 161 11.08 22.50 8.02
C ARG A 161 10.21 23.72 7.75
N VAL A 162 9.04 23.51 7.18
CA VAL A 162 8.11 24.57 6.78
C VAL A 162 6.69 24.01 6.72
N GLY A 163 5.75 24.75 7.26
CA GLY A 163 4.32 24.44 7.15
C GLY A 163 3.86 23.39 8.13
N ASN A 164 3.15 22.41 7.63
CA ASN A 164 2.57 21.37 8.45
C ASN A 164 3.62 20.33 8.85
N GLY A 165 3.63 19.96 10.13
CA GLY A 165 4.40 18.81 10.61
C GLY A 165 3.45 17.71 11.04
N LEU A 166 3.75 16.47 10.74
CA LEU A 166 2.94 15.31 11.12
C LEU A 166 3.82 14.09 11.40
N LEU A 167 3.43 13.31 12.41
CA LEU A 167 4.07 12.02 12.71
C LEU A 167 3.05 11.04 13.29
N ASP A 168 2.90 9.91 12.61
CA ASP A 168 2.13 8.75 13.05
C ASP A 168 2.76 7.47 12.56
N PHE A 169 2.61 6.39 13.31
CA PHE A 169 3.14 5.08 12.93
C PHE A 169 2.47 3.92 13.65
N GLY A 170 2.50 2.76 13.00
CA GLY A 170 1.99 1.49 13.50
C GLY A 170 2.67 0.30 12.84
N LEU A 171 2.27 -0.91 13.21
CA LEU A 171 2.73 -2.15 12.58
C LEU A 171 1.56 -2.94 12.03
N GLN A 172 1.76 -3.49 10.86
CA GLN A 172 0.84 -4.38 10.18
C GLN A 172 1.47 -5.76 10.06
N VAL A 173 0.64 -6.78 10.07
CA VAL A 173 1.03 -8.16 9.75
C VAL A 173 0.29 -8.62 8.51
N GLU A 174 0.94 -9.45 7.72
CA GLU A 174 0.27 -10.13 6.61
C GLU A 174 -0.84 -11.02 7.15
N LYS A 175 -2.06 -10.88 6.60
CA LYS A 175 -3.17 -11.75 6.95
C LYS A 175 -2.94 -13.13 6.36
N ASP A 176 -3.26 -14.17 7.14
CA ASP A 176 -3.35 -15.54 6.66
C ASP A 176 -4.62 -15.72 5.82
N GLU A 177 -4.76 -14.95 4.74
CA GLU A 177 -5.85 -15.13 3.78
C GLU A 177 -5.42 -16.15 2.71
N PRO A 178 -6.31 -17.06 2.29
CA PRO A 178 -5.98 -17.97 1.22
C PRO A 178 -5.65 -17.20 -0.05
N ARG A 179 -4.61 -17.60 -0.74
CA ARG A 179 -4.29 -17.03 -2.06
C ARG A 179 -5.45 -17.27 -3.01
N TYR A 180 -5.85 -16.23 -3.74
CA TYR A 180 -6.91 -16.34 -4.74
C TYR A 180 -6.45 -17.05 -6.02
N PHE A 181 -5.16 -17.35 -6.14
CA PHE A 181 -4.59 -18.07 -7.28
C PHE A 181 -3.58 -19.13 -6.82
N GLU A 182 -3.52 -20.26 -7.57
CA GLU A 182 -2.64 -21.39 -7.24
C GLU A 182 -1.30 -21.33 -7.98
N ALA A 183 -1.21 -20.54 -9.06
CA ALA A 183 0.00 -20.43 -9.85
C ALA A 183 0.13 -19.05 -10.50
N THR A 184 1.37 -18.66 -10.77
CA THR A 184 1.67 -17.52 -11.64
C THR A 184 1.79 -18.02 -13.08
N ALA A 185 1.13 -17.31 -14.00
CA ALA A 185 1.24 -17.60 -15.44
C ALA A 185 2.67 -17.34 -15.92
N LYS A 186 3.16 -18.18 -16.80
CA LYS A 186 4.51 -18.01 -17.37
C LYS A 186 4.45 -17.10 -18.58
N GLN A 187 5.03 -15.89 -18.47
CA GLN A 187 5.16 -15.01 -19.63
C GLN A 187 6.09 -15.62 -20.68
N LYS A 188 5.60 -15.76 -21.91
CA LYS A 188 6.33 -16.23 -23.08
C LYS A 188 6.99 -15.09 -23.84
N SER A 189 6.23 -14.03 -24.06
CA SER A 189 6.69 -12.89 -24.86
C SER A 189 6.02 -11.58 -24.43
N VAL A 190 6.66 -10.49 -24.77
CA VAL A 190 6.11 -9.15 -24.81
C VAL A 190 6.56 -8.49 -26.09
N ASP A 191 5.61 -7.85 -26.78
CA ASP A 191 5.87 -7.00 -27.97
C ASP A 191 5.29 -5.62 -27.70
N VAL A 192 6.16 -4.61 -27.68
CA VAL A 192 5.80 -3.22 -27.38
C VAL A 192 5.86 -2.42 -28.68
N GLN A 193 4.71 -1.93 -29.09
CA GLN A 193 4.52 -1.08 -30.24
C GLN A 193 4.14 0.34 -29.82
N ALA A 194 4.05 1.28 -30.76
CA ALA A 194 3.80 2.70 -30.46
C ALA A 194 2.48 2.93 -29.68
N THR A 195 1.43 2.19 -30.00
CA THR A 195 0.09 2.37 -29.39
C THR A 195 -0.47 1.06 -28.83
N GLN A 196 0.30 -0.01 -28.87
CA GLN A 196 -0.12 -1.33 -28.42
C GLN A 196 1.00 -2.04 -27.70
N THR A 197 0.63 -2.87 -26.72
CA THR A 197 1.54 -3.83 -26.08
C THR A 197 0.86 -5.18 -26.03
N HIS A 198 1.53 -6.19 -26.59
CA HIS A 198 1.01 -7.55 -26.65
C HIS A 198 1.82 -8.46 -25.73
N TYR A 199 1.14 -9.20 -24.89
CA TYR A 199 1.73 -10.21 -24.02
C TYR A 199 1.21 -11.59 -24.39
N THR A 200 2.06 -12.59 -24.24
CA THR A 200 1.66 -13.99 -24.31
C THR A 200 2.07 -14.72 -23.05
N PHE A 201 1.14 -15.42 -22.43
CA PHE A 201 1.35 -16.21 -21.22
C PHE A 201 0.95 -17.67 -21.45
N THR A 202 1.62 -18.58 -20.74
CA THR A 202 1.16 -19.96 -20.58
C THR A 202 0.50 -20.10 -19.20
N CYS A 203 -0.73 -20.60 -19.20
CA CYS A 203 -1.54 -20.90 -18.03
C CYS A 203 -1.92 -22.39 -18.04
N GLY A 204 -0.96 -23.24 -17.68
CA GLY A 204 -1.14 -24.70 -17.80
C GLY A 204 -1.28 -25.15 -19.25
N ASN A 205 -2.43 -25.74 -19.59
CA ASN A 205 -2.72 -26.31 -20.91
C ASN A 205 -3.30 -25.30 -21.90
N VAL A 206 -3.31 -24.01 -21.56
CA VAL A 206 -3.76 -22.95 -22.47
C VAL A 206 -2.73 -21.82 -22.55
N ASP A 207 -2.73 -21.12 -23.67
CA ASP A 207 -1.99 -19.89 -23.86
C ASP A 207 -2.97 -18.70 -23.90
N LEU A 208 -2.64 -17.69 -23.14
CA LEU A 208 -3.36 -16.41 -23.09
C LEU A 208 -2.56 -15.34 -23.84
N GLN A 209 -3.18 -14.75 -24.84
CA GLN A 209 -2.70 -13.51 -25.44
C GLN A 209 -3.53 -12.35 -24.88
N ILE A 210 -2.87 -11.29 -24.43
CA ILE A 210 -3.53 -10.06 -23.98
C ILE A 210 -2.88 -8.86 -24.63
N SER A 211 -3.69 -7.91 -25.09
CA SER A 211 -3.25 -6.72 -25.79
C SER A 211 -3.83 -5.48 -25.13
N PHE A 212 -2.97 -4.55 -24.80
CA PHE A 212 -3.32 -3.22 -24.32
C PHE A 212 -3.20 -2.27 -25.51
N THR A 213 -4.26 -1.55 -25.81
CA THR A 213 -4.29 -0.61 -26.95
C THR A 213 -4.72 0.78 -26.48
N ALA A 214 -3.87 1.77 -26.73
CA ALA A 214 -4.18 3.19 -26.58
C ALA A 214 -4.39 3.77 -27.98
N PRO A 215 -5.63 4.09 -28.39
CA PRO A 215 -5.91 4.56 -29.76
C PRO A 215 -5.47 6.03 -29.92
N LEU A 216 -4.19 6.22 -30.23
CA LEU A 216 -3.60 7.54 -30.46
C LEU A 216 -3.43 7.75 -31.99
N PHE A 217 -4.46 8.31 -32.62
CA PHE A 217 -4.44 8.64 -34.04
C PHE A 217 -4.21 10.12 -34.24
N MET A 218 -3.08 10.50 -34.79
CA MET A 218 -2.72 11.93 -35.01
C MET A 218 -3.66 12.66 -35.97
N ASP A 219 -4.33 11.92 -36.86
CA ASP A 219 -5.27 12.45 -37.83
C ASP A 219 -6.72 12.54 -37.31
N ASP A 220 -6.98 12.04 -36.10
CA ASP A 220 -8.30 12.07 -35.44
C ASP A 220 -8.15 12.57 -34.00
N LEU A 221 -8.22 13.90 -33.85
CA LEU A 221 -8.07 14.55 -32.53
C LEU A 221 -9.24 14.24 -31.59
N ASP A 222 -10.43 13.98 -32.12
CA ASP A 222 -11.58 13.63 -31.31
C ASP A 222 -11.37 12.26 -30.65
N LEU A 223 -10.87 11.29 -31.40
CA LEU A 223 -10.54 9.97 -30.87
C LEU A 223 -9.34 10.03 -29.92
N MET A 224 -8.30 10.81 -30.27
CA MET A 224 -7.11 10.98 -29.46
C MET A 224 -7.41 11.66 -28.11
N SER A 225 -8.39 12.55 -28.06
CA SER A 225 -8.79 13.26 -26.83
C SER A 225 -9.61 12.40 -25.86
N ARG A 226 -10.12 11.25 -26.30
CA ARG A 226 -10.91 10.35 -25.45
C ARG A 226 -9.99 9.54 -24.54
N PRO A 227 -10.20 9.56 -23.23
CA PRO A 227 -9.40 8.77 -22.28
C PRO A 227 -9.84 7.29 -22.27
N VAL A 228 -9.82 6.66 -23.46
CA VAL A 228 -10.28 5.26 -23.62
C VAL A 228 -9.10 4.40 -24.04
N ASN A 229 -8.90 3.32 -23.28
CA ASN A 229 -7.95 2.28 -23.60
C ASN A 229 -8.70 0.95 -23.73
N TYR A 230 -8.18 0.07 -24.58
CA TYR A 230 -8.76 -1.24 -24.79
C TYR A 230 -7.86 -2.32 -24.22
N ILE A 231 -8.46 -3.31 -23.58
CA ILE A 231 -7.81 -4.57 -23.21
C ILE A 231 -8.55 -5.66 -23.98
N SER A 232 -7.86 -6.31 -24.89
CA SER A 232 -8.39 -7.45 -25.62
C SER A 232 -7.62 -8.71 -25.30
N TYR A 233 -8.28 -9.86 -25.35
CA TYR A 233 -7.65 -11.13 -25.05
C TYR A 233 -8.08 -12.23 -26.01
N GLN A 234 -7.23 -13.23 -26.12
CA GLN A 234 -7.51 -14.47 -26.82
C GLN A 234 -6.90 -15.63 -26.06
N VAL A 235 -7.67 -16.69 -25.88
CA VAL A 235 -7.21 -17.94 -25.25
C VAL A 235 -7.18 -19.04 -26.30
N SER A 236 -6.13 -19.85 -26.30
CA SER A 236 -5.96 -20.98 -27.19
C SER A 236 -5.45 -22.20 -26.42
N SER A 237 -5.92 -23.39 -26.77
CA SER A 237 -5.36 -24.64 -26.25
C SER A 237 -3.93 -24.82 -26.74
N ASN A 238 -3.02 -25.30 -25.89
CA ASN A 238 -1.64 -25.64 -26.25
C ASN A 238 -1.38 -27.17 -26.23
N ASP A 239 -2.41 -27.96 -25.91
CA ASP A 239 -2.36 -29.44 -25.93
C ASP A 239 -3.37 -30.08 -26.92
N GLY A 240 -4.12 -29.24 -27.63
CA GLY A 240 -5.11 -29.69 -28.63
C GLY A 240 -6.41 -30.25 -28.05
N GLN A 241 -6.67 -30.06 -26.76
CA GLN A 241 -7.91 -30.45 -26.09
C GLN A 241 -8.78 -29.19 -25.84
N GLU A 242 -10.06 -29.41 -25.57
CA GLU A 242 -10.96 -28.36 -25.10
C GLU A 242 -10.77 -28.11 -23.62
N HIS A 243 -10.79 -26.83 -23.22
CA HIS A 243 -10.61 -26.38 -21.82
C HIS A 243 -11.65 -25.35 -21.47
N ASP A 244 -12.29 -25.51 -20.31
CA ASP A 244 -13.12 -24.46 -19.73
C ASP A 244 -12.21 -23.38 -19.11
N VAL A 245 -12.44 -22.13 -19.52
CA VAL A 245 -11.65 -20.99 -19.07
C VAL A 245 -12.54 -19.83 -18.65
N GLU A 246 -12.14 -19.13 -17.59
CA GLU A 246 -12.74 -17.87 -17.13
C GLU A 246 -11.64 -16.83 -16.99
N LEU A 247 -11.83 -15.65 -17.59
CA LEU A 247 -10.95 -14.51 -17.42
C LEU A 247 -11.50 -13.58 -16.34
N TYR A 248 -10.67 -13.22 -15.39
CA TYR A 248 -10.96 -12.21 -14.38
C TYR A 248 -10.01 -11.01 -14.54
N LEU A 249 -10.58 -9.81 -14.56
CA LEU A 249 -9.84 -8.55 -14.58
C LEU A 249 -10.41 -7.65 -13.48
N GLU A 250 -9.52 -7.06 -12.70
CA GLU A 250 -9.86 -6.14 -11.63
C GLU A 250 -9.04 -4.85 -11.75
N ALA A 251 -9.70 -3.73 -11.54
CA ALA A 251 -9.06 -2.41 -11.41
C ALA A 251 -9.41 -1.83 -10.04
N SER A 252 -8.40 -1.36 -9.33
CA SER A 252 -8.60 -0.72 -8.03
C SER A 252 -9.36 0.61 -8.16
N PRO A 253 -10.32 0.91 -7.24
CA PRO A 253 -10.95 2.23 -7.15
C PRO A 253 -9.95 3.38 -6.99
N ALA A 254 -8.78 3.11 -6.44
CA ALA A 254 -7.72 4.10 -6.26
C ALA A 254 -7.28 4.81 -7.55
N TRP A 255 -7.60 4.28 -8.73
CA TRP A 255 -7.41 4.96 -10.01
C TRP A 255 -8.29 6.19 -10.19
N ALA A 256 -9.43 6.23 -9.48
CA ALA A 256 -10.41 7.31 -9.53
C ALA A 256 -10.42 8.18 -8.26
N LEU A 257 -9.46 7.98 -7.36
CA LEU A 257 -9.38 8.66 -6.08
C LEU A 257 -8.17 9.60 -6.02
N ASN A 258 -8.31 10.72 -5.35
CA ASN A 258 -7.23 11.66 -5.07
C ASN A 258 -6.27 11.14 -4.01
N THR A 259 -6.82 10.44 -3.01
CA THR A 259 -6.05 9.79 -1.93
C THR A 259 -6.61 8.40 -1.67
N PRO A 260 -5.78 7.46 -1.19
CA PRO A 260 -6.25 6.11 -0.84
C PRO A 260 -7.31 6.05 0.27
N LEU A 261 -7.48 7.16 1.00
CA LEU A 261 -8.43 7.26 2.13
C LEU A 261 -9.80 7.81 1.74
N GLN A 262 -9.97 8.29 0.50
CA GLN A 262 -11.29 8.70 0.04
C GLN A 262 -12.22 7.50 -0.01
N GLU A 263 -13.43 7.69 0.54
CA GLU A 263 -14.50 6.72 0.37
C GLU A 263 -14.88 6.60 -1.09
N SER A 264 -15.02 5.37 -1.56
CA SER A 264 -15.40 5.06 -2.94
C SER A 264 -16.66 4.23 -2.99
N GLU A 265 -17.41 4.43 -4.05
CA GLU A 265 -18.55 3.58 -4.41
C GLU A 265 -18.32 2.95 -5.77
N SER A 266 -18.88 1.77 -5.95
CA SER A 266 -18.83 1.05 -7.22
C SER A 266 -20.22 0.54 -7.58
N GLU A 267 -20.57 0.65 -8.85
CA GLU A 267 -21.82 0.15 -9.38
C GLU A 267 -21.58 -0.62 -10.66
N SER A 268 -22.46 -1.57 -10.97
CA SER A 268 -22.49 -2.26 -12.26
C SER A 268 -23.87 -2.13 -12.88
N PHE A 269 -23.92 -1.95 -14.20
CA PHE A 269 -25.17 -1.93 -14.96
C PHE A 269 -24.94 -2.50 -16.36
N GLU A 270 -26.00 -2.97 -16.98
CA GLU A 270 -25.97 -3.58 -18.31
C GLU A 270 -26.76 -2.74 -19.31
N THR A 271 -26.24 -2.62 -20.52
CA THR A 271 -26.94 -2.00 -21.64
C THR A 271 -26.66 -2.82 -22.91
N GLY A 272 -27.67 -3.49 -23.41
CA GLY A 272 -27.49 -4.44 -24.52
C GLY A 272 -26.55 -5.59 -24.13
N ASN A 273 -25.46 -5.75 -24.87
CA ASN A 273 -24.46 -6.79 -24.62
C ASN A 273 -23.22 -6.25 -23.87
N ILE A 274 -23.32 -5.06 -23.29
CA ILE A 274 -22.22 -4.40 -22.62
C ILE A 274 -22.53 -4.31 -21.13
N VAL A 275 -21.60 -4.78 -20.31
CA VAL A 275 -21.60 -4.59 -18.86
C VAL A 275 -20.68 -3.41 -18.54
N PHE A 276 -21.19 -2.47 -17.77
CA PHE A 276 -20.44 -1.33 -17.29
C PHE A 276 -20.13 -1.52 -15.80
N LEU A 277 -18.87 -1.33 -15.46
CA LEU A 277 -18.41 -1.21 -14.09
C LEU A 277 -17.95 0.25 -13.89
N LYS A 278 -18.52 0.94 -12.92
CA LYS A 278 -18.19 2.30 -12.61
C LYS A 278 -17.73 2.38 -11.16
N THR A 279 -16.63 3.07 -10.92
CA THR A 279 -16.14 3.35 -9.58
C THR A 279 -15.66 4.78 -9.49
N GLY A 280 -15.77 5.38 -8.32
CA GLY A 280 -15.34 6.76 -8.08
C GLY A 280 -15.45 7.15 -6.61
N SER A 281 -15.04 8.37 -6.29
CA SER A 281 -15.22 8.94 -4.96
C SER A 281 -16.69 9.23 -4.67
N THR A 282 -17.10 9.01 -3.42
CA THR A 282 -18.44 9.43 -2.93
C THR A 282 -18.53 10.94 -2.73
N SER A 283 -17.39 11.61 -2.59
CA SER A 283 -17.27 13.07 -2.50
C SER A 283 -16.34 13.59 -3.58
N GLN A 284 -16.70 14.74 -4.17
CA GLN A 284 -15.86 15.47 -5.13
C GLN A 284 -15.24 16.68 -4.43
N ASP A 285 -14.39 16.44 -3.43
CA ASP A 285 -13.65 17.50 -2.72
C ASP A 285 -12.30 17.78 -3.38
#